data_099ba10ae38766333d68eb05c44d4b6a
#
_entry.id   099ba10ae38766333d68eb05c44d4b6a
#
_cell.length_a   1.000
_cell.length_b   1.000
_cell.length_c   1.000
_cell.angle_alpha   90.00
_cell.angle_beta   90.00
_cell.angle_gamma   90.00
#
_symmetry.space_group_name_H-M   'P 1'
#
loop_
_entity.id
_entity.type
_entity.pdbx_description
1 polymer ?
#
loop_
_entity_poly.entity_id
_entity_poly.type
_entity_poly.pdbx_seq_one_letter_code
_entity_poly.pdbx_strand_id
1 'polypeptide(L)'
;MKDAVIVGGGLAGLSAAWRLRHWDTVVLESGTRVGGRIRSERRGDYWLNWGGHVFAGAGSSTDALLNEVGVMAVQIPGSLQGLSMNGKFIKKGHIATYPFRIPMSLAARVDTMRAGLKVVSGVAKYTGVVRKRAGESGAMRQQRIYDFENSTSFQDFVGNLSEDAAALFKTTVTRSAGDMDQISAGAGIGYFSLVLGFGQGLSQGIVGGPSTLTESIAAALGDRIELGAAVHEVVHKKDSVLVRYRQDGVDREVEARTVVLATTADVSHRIAVDLPEDLRGALGQIKYGPHVSTAFLTNETTAKPWDDIYAIAAPKRSFAIALNQASIVRGTESVRKPGGSFMTFSPASLGTALLDKPEEEVINTHLTDLDQVLGHGFADSVVEAKVDRWKNASPYCFPGRAKIQSTLMRGTDRVFLAGDYLGTL
;
A
#
# COMPACT_ATOMS: atom_id res chain seq x y z
N MET A 1 -27.68 22.64 2.77
CA MET A 1 -27.44 21.25 3.20
C MET A 1 -26.92 20.49 2.00
N LYS A 2 -25.74 19.84 2.11
CA LYS A 2 -25.14 19.05 1.04
C LYS A 2 -25.83 17.69 0.87
N ASP A 3 -25.69 17.05 -0.30
CA ASP A 3 -26.12 15.66 -0.45
C ASP A 3 -25.14 14.72 0.27
N ALA A 4 -23.82 14.96 0.11
CA ALA A 4 -22.82 14.21 0.84
C ALA A 4 -21.59 15.06 1.22
N VAL A 5 -21.03 14.80 2.39
CA VAL A 5 -19.69 15.25 2.81
C VAL A 5 -18.76 14.06 2.81
N ILE A 6 -17.61 14.19 2.19
CA ILE A 6 -16.55 13.19 2.17
C ILE A 6 -15.42 13.69 3.07
N VAL A 7 -15.09 12.93 4.11
CA VAL A 7 -14.02 13.27 5.06
C VAL A 7 -12.76 12.50 4.71
N GLY A 8 -11.75 13.22 4.23
CA GLY A 8 -10.47 12.69 3.78
C GLY A 8 -10.29 12.71 2.26
N GLY A 9 -9.25 13.40 1.80
CA GLY A 9 -8.88 13.56 0.38
C GLY A 9 -7.88 12.51 -0.13
N GLY A 10 -7.80 11.34 0.51
CA GLY A 10 -7.07 10.17 0.02
C GLY A 10 -7.78 9.52 -1.17
N LEU A 11 -7.16 8.49 -1.79
CA LEU A 11 -7.74 7.80 -2.95
C LEU A 11 -9.17 7.29 -2.68
N ALA A 12 -9.45 6.76 -1.47
CA ALA A 12 -10.78 6.28 -1.12
C ALA A 12 -11.83 7.40 -1.14
N GLY A 13 -11.52 8.56 -0.53
CA GLY A 13 -12.41 9.72 -0.52
C GLY A 13 -12.58 10.35 -1.89
N LEU A 14 -11.49 10.51 -2.63
CA LEU A 14 -11.54 11.03 -4.00
C LEU A 14 -12.34 10.09 -4.94
N SER A 15 -12.19 8.77 -4.79
CA SER A 15 -12.99 7.80 -5.55
C SER A 15 -14.46 7.88 -5.19
N ALA A 16 -14.80 8.04 -3.90
CA ALA A 16 -16.19 8.25 -3.46
C ALA A 16 -16.76 9.55 -4.04
N ALA A 17 -16.03 10.67 -3.93
CA ALA A 17 -16.44 11.95 -4.50
C ALA A 17 -16.63 11.87 -6.02
N TRP A 18 -15.73 11.16 -6.73
CA TRP A 18 -15.85 10.94 -8.16
C TRP A 18 -17.11 10.15 -8.53
N ARG A 19 -17.45 9.10 -7.78
CA ARG A 19 -18.70 8.34 -8.00
C ARG A 19 -19.94 9.15 -7.69
N LEU A 20 -19.86 10.08 -6.73
CA LEU A 20 -20.93 11.00 -6.32
C LEU A 20 -20.86 12.37 -7.04
N ARG A 21 -20.07 12.53 -8.10
CA ARG A 21 -19.84 13.82 -8.77
C ARG A 21 -21.08 14.51 -9.34
N HIS A 22 -22.19 13.78 -9.46
CA HIS A 22 -23.48 14.32 -9.91
C HIS A 22 -24.34 14.88 -8.76
N TRP A 23 -23.89 14.69 -7.52
CA TRP A 23 -24.52 15.21 -6.31
C TRP A 23 -23.85 16.49 -5.83
N ASP A 24 -24.52 17.26 -4.96
CA ASP A 24 -23.91 18.38 -4.27
C ASP A 24 -23.00 17.86 -3.13
N THR A 25 -21.71 17.74 -3.43
CA THR A 25 -20.73 17.14 -2.53
C THR A 25 -19.60 18.10 -2.18
N VAL A 26 -18.97 17.89 -1.03
CA VAL A 26 -17.70 18.51 -0.65
C VAL A 26 -16.77 17.46 -0.04
N VAL A 27 -15.48 17.56 -0.36
CA VAL A 27 -14.40 16.76 0.23
C VAL A 27 -13.63 17.64 1.20
N LEU A 28 -13.56 17.25 2.46
CA LEU A 28 -12.79 17.93 3.50
C LEU A 28 -11.48 17.18 3.74
N GLU A 29 -10.35 17.77 3.37
CA GLU A 29 -9.01 17.21 3.57
C GLU A 29 -8.22 18.09 4.55
N SER A 30 -7.69 17.47 5.59
CA SER A 30 -6.93 18.17 6.63
C SER A 30 -5.55 18.67 6.18
N GLY A 31 -4.98 18.01 5.19
CA GLY A 31 -3.67 18.35 4.64
C GLY A 31 -3.72 19.48 3.62
N THR A 32 -2.53 19.89 3.18
CA THR A 32 -2.35 20.93 2.13
C THR A 32 -2.36 20.34 0.72
N ARG A 33 -2.54 19.03 0.57
CA ARG A 33 -2.61 18.29 -0.70
C ARG A 33 -3.60 17.13 -0.60
N VAL A 34 -4.07 16.69 -1.75
CA VAL A 34 -4.83 15.45 -1.90
C VAL A 34 -3.90 14.23 -2.01
N GLY A 35 -4.49 13.03 -2.00
CA GLY A 35 -3.82 11.76 -2.26
C GLY A 35 -3.52 10.92 -1.02
N GLY A 36 -3.49 11.54 0.17
CA GLY A 36 -3.21 10.81 1.42
C GLY A 36 -1.88 10.05 1.31
N ARG A 37 -1.93 8.71 1.39
CA ARG A 37 -0.76 7.81 1.30
C ARG A 37 -0.31 7.48 -0.14
N ILE A 38 -0.91 8.05 -1.15
CA ILE A 38 -0.32 8.16 -2.49
C ILE A 38 0.41 9.50 -2.54
N ARG A 39 1.74 9.45 -2.68
CA ARG A 39 2.59 10.62 -2.74
C ARG A 39 3.76 10.40 -3.68
N SER A 40 3.79 11.19 -4.72
CA SER A 40 4.96 11.35 -5.60
C SER A 40 5.14 12.81 -5.98
N GLU A 41 6.37 13.19 -6.30
CA GLU A 41 6.71 14.53 -6.74
C GLU A 41 7.52 14.45 -8.04
N ARG A 42 7.04 15.09 -9.10
CA ARG A 42 7.67 15.06 -10.41
C ARG A 42 9.04 15.77 -10.41
N ARG A 43 9.99 15.19 -11.14
CA ARG A 43 11.35 15.69 -11.39
C ARG A 43 11.72 15.44 -12.85
N GLY A 44 11.36 16.35 -13.73
CA GLY A 44 11.57 16.18 -15.17
C GLY A 44 10.84 14.96 -15.71
N ASP A 45 11.59 14.01 -16.30
CA ASP A 45 11.05 12.76 -16.83
C ASP A 45 10.73 11.72 -15.76
N TYR A 46 11.28 11.88 -14.57
CA TYR A 46 11.12 10.97 -13.44
C TYR A 46 10.32 11.61 -12.30
N TRP A 47 10.23 10.93 -11.18
CA TRP A 47 9.56 11.40 -9.95
C TRP A 47 10.18 10.76 -8.71
N LEU A 48 10.13 11.46 -7.61
CA LEU A 48 10.30 10.89 -6.29
C LEU A 48 8.97 10.25 -5.87
N ASN A 49 9.01 9.06 -5.26
CA ASN A 49 7.81 8.38 -4.77
C ASN A 49 8.03 7.79 -3.39
N TRP A 50 7.03 7.94 -2.50
CA TRP A 50 7.10 7.45 -1.12
C TRP A 50 5.91 6.57 -0.73
N GLY A 51 4.87 6.52 -1.56
CA GLY A 51 3.60 5.87 -1.24
C GLY A 51 3.22 4.73 -2.18
N GLY A 52 1.94 4.57 -2.43
CA GLY A 52 1.43 3.60 -3.39
C GLY A 52 2.11 3.72 -4.74
N HIS A 53 2.53 2.62 -5.34
CA HIS A 53 3.46 2.63 -6.49
C HIS A 53 3.12 1.65 -7.61
N VAL A 54 2.29 0.65 -7.34
CA VAL A 54 1.86 -0.32 -8.34
C VAL A 54 0.36 -0.55 -8.23
N PHE A 55 -0.31 -0.65 -9.34
CA PHE A 55 -1.76 -0.66 -9.46
C PHE A 55 -2.24 -1.92 -10.17
N ALA A 56 -3.51 -2.27 -9.89
CA ALA A 56 -4.13 -3.41 -10.52
C ALA A 56 -4.30 -3.18 -12.04
N GLY A 57 -4.07 -4.23 -12.83
CA GLY A 57 -4.08 -4.18 -14.29
C GLY A 57 -5.45 -4.05 -14.92
N ALA A 58 -5.48 -4.24 -16.24
CA ALA A 58 -6.65 -4.08 -17.10
C ALA A 58 -7.90 -4.82 -16.58
N GLY A 59 -9.04 -4.15 -16.64
CA GLY A 59 -10.35 -4.67 -16.17
C GLY A 59 -10.58 -4.54 -14.67
N SER A 60 -9.65 -3.97 -13.90
CA SER A 60 -9.85 -3.65 -12.49
C SER A 60 -10.63 -2.35 -12.29
N SER A 61 -11.16 -2.14 -11.07
CA SER A 61 -11.79 -0.86 -10.72
C SER A 61 -10.81 0.31 -10.78
N THR A 62 -9.53 0.06 -10.53
CA THR A 62 -8.47 1.08 -10.64
C THR A 62 -8.22 1.43 -12.10
N ASP A 63 -8.14 0.44 -12.99
CA ASP A 63 -8.00 0.63 -14.42
C ASP A 63 -9.19 1.44 -15.01
N ALA A 64 -10.41 1.10 -14.60
CA ALA A 64 -11.60 1.88 -14.99
C ALA A 64 -11.50 3.34 -14.53
N LEU A 65 -11.07 3.58 -13.27
CA LEU A 65 -10.92 4.94 -12.73
C LEU A 65 -9.83 5.73 -13.47
N LEU A 66 -8.68 5.11 -13.75
CA LEU A 66 -7.60 5.71 -14.54
C LEU A 66 -8.09 6.20 -15.91
N ASN A 67 -8.84 5.34 -16.60
CA ASN A 67 -9.43 5.66 -17.91
C ASN A 67 -10.47 6.78 -17.82
N GLU A 68 -11.35 6.76 -16.79
CA GLU A 68 -12.38 7.79 -16.58
C GLU A 68 -11.79 9.19 -16.34
N VAL A 69 -10.62 9.28 -15.72
CA VAL A 69 -9.96 10.57 -15.41
C VAL A 69 -8.79 10.88 -16.34
N GLY A 70 -8.61 10.10 -17.41
CA GLY A 70 -7.62 10.36 -18.46
C GLY A 70 -6.16 10.18 -18.02
N VAL A 71 -5.89 9.32 -17.03
CA VAL A 71 -4.53 9.06 -16.53
C VAL A 71 -3.93 7.85 -17.21
N MET A 72 -2.74 8.03 -17.79
CA MET A 72 -2.01 6.97 -18.45
C MET A 72 -1.33 6.06 -17.44
N ALA A 73 -1.65 4.77 -17.50
CA ALA A 73 -0.92 3.71 -16.83
C ALA A 73 -0.41 2.71 -17.86
N VAL A 74 0.74 2.11 -17.56
CA VAL A 74 1.38 1.14 -18.44
C VAL A 74 1.72 -0.13 -17.69
N GLN A 75 1.71 -1.24 -18.41
CA GLN A 75 2.25 -2.49 -17.89
C GLN A 75 3.73 -2.27 -17.55
N ILE A 76 4.12 -2.56 -16.31
CA ILE A 76 5.50 -2.43 -15.87
C ILE A 76 6.36 -3.41 -16.67
N PRO A 77 7.39 -2.93 -17.40
CA PRO A 77 8.22 -3.79 -18.25
C PRO A 77 9.23 -4.60 -17.42
N GLY A 78 9.75 -5.66 -18.04
CA GLY A 78 10.82 -6.47 -17.47
C GLY A 78 10.35 -7.40 -16.34
N SER A 79 11.27 -7.74 -15.45
CA SER A 79 10.97 -8.59 -14.30
C SER A 79 10.33 -7.77 -13.19
N LEU A 80 9.12 -8.17 -12.77
CA LEU A 80 8.46 -7.53 -11.64
C LEU A 80 9.19 -7.75 -10.32
N GLN A 81 10.00 -8.83 -10.20
CA GLN A 81 10.63 -9.19 -8.93
C GLN A 81 12.03 -9.78 -9.12
N GLY A 82 13.00 -9.18 -8.43
CA GLY A 82 14.32 -9.71 -8.16
C GLY A 82 14.53 -10.01 -6.68
N LEU A 83 15.65 -10.65 -6.36
CA LEU A 83 16.04 -10.98 -4.98
C LEU A 83 17.54 -10.74 -4.81
N SER A 84 17.92 -9.97 -3.79
CA SER A 84 19.31 -9.80 -3.38
C SER A 84 19.49 -10.27 -1.95
N MET A 85 20.27 -11.32 -1.73
CA MET A 85 20.52 -11.89 -0.41
C MET A 85 21.83 -12.67 -0.39
N ASN A 86 22.56 -12.56 0.73
CA ASN A 86 23.83 -13.28 0.96
C ASN A 86 24.82 -13.14 -0.19
N GLY A 87 24.99 -11.91 -0.73
CA GLY A 87 25.90 -11.59 -1.83
C GLY A 87 25.45 -12.10 -3.22
N LYS A 88 24.24 -12.66 -3.34
CA LYS A 88 23.69 -13.13 -4.61
C LYS A 88 22.53 -12.25 -5.07
N PHE A 89 22.64 -11.69 -6.29
CA PHE A 89 21.56 -11.00 -6.95
C PHE A 89 20.92 -11.88 -8.03
N ILE A 90 19.63 -12.18 -7.89
CA ILE A 90 18.86 -13.02 -8.80
C ILE A 90 17.76 -12.18 -9.43
N LYS A 91 17.74 -12.11 -10.76
CA LYS A 91 16.81 -11.29 -11.54
C LYS A 91 16.02 -12.05 -12.61
N LYS A 92 16.36 -13.31 -12.84
CA LYS A 92 15.75 -14.14 -13.89
C LYS A 92 15.37 -15.53 -13.37
N GLY A 93 14.29 -16.07 -13.90
CA GLY A 93 13.74 -17.36 -13.54
C GLY A 93 12.49 -17.25 -12.66
N HIS A 94 11.84 -18.38 -12.43
CA HIS A 94 10.63 -18.43 -11.60
C HIS A 94 10.98 -18.18 -10.14
N ILE A 95 10.25 -17.29 -9.46
CA ILE A 95 10.53 -16.82 -8.10
C ILE A 95 10.60 -17.97 -7.08
N ALA A 96 9.80 -19.03 -7.24
CA ALA A 96 9.84 -20.20 -6.39
C ALA A 96 11.20 -20.94 -6.42
N THR A 97 12.04 -20.68 -7.44
CA THR A 97 13.39 -21.28 -7.54
C THR A 97 14.46 -20.46 -6.86
N TYR A 98 14.18 -19.21 -6.49
CA TYR A 98 15.17 -18.28 -5.93
C TYR A 98 15.81 -18.78 -4.64
N PRO A 99 15.08 -19.37 -3.67
CA PRO A 99 15.69 -19.90 -2.45
C PRO A 99 16.75 -20.97 -2.69
N PHE A 100 16.63 -21.74 -3.78
CA PHE A 100 17.62 -22.78 -4.13
C PHE A 100 18.88 -22.21 -4.77
N ARG A 101 18.86 -20.98 -5.25
CA ARG A 101 19.95 -20.30 -5.95
C ARG A 101 20.75 -19.37 -5.02
N ILE A 102 20.29 -19.15 -3.80
CA ILE A 102 20.95 -18.31 -2.79
C ILE A 102 21.90 -19.19 -1.96
N PRO A 103 23.09 -18.68 -1.60
CA PRO A 103 23.95 -19.33 -0.62
C PRO A 103 23.28 -19.35 0.75
N MET A 104 22.93 -20.54 1.24
CA MET A 104 22.31 -20.79 2.56
C MET A 104 22.83 -22.09 3.15
N SER A 105 22.76 -22.21 4.48
CA SER A 105 23.05 -23.45 5.17
C SER A 105 22.05 -24.56 4.78
N LEU A 106 22.43 -25.82 4.99
CA LEU A 106 21.51 -26.93 4.74
C LEU A 106 20.26 -26.85 5.62
N ALA A 107 20.40 -26.47 6.88
CA ALA A 107 19.27 -26.24 7.79
C ALA A 107 18.30 -25.18 7.24
N ALA A 108 18.83 -24.03 6.76
CA ALA A 108 18.01 -22.99 6.18
C ALA A 108 17.29 -23.44 4.90
N ARG A 109 17.91 -24.29 4.09
CA ARG A 109 17.25 -24.88 2.90
C ARG A 109 16.11 -25.81 3.30
N VAL A 110 16.32 -26.67 4.30
CA VAL A 110 15.27 -27.58 4.81
C VAL A 110 14.10 -26.78 5.37
N ASP A 111 14.36 -25.76 6.19
CA ASP A 111 13.32 -24.88 6.73
C ASP A 111 12.55 -24.15 5.62
N THR A 112 13.26 -23.59 4.64
CA THR A 112 12.65 -22.89 3.49
C THR A 112 11.77 -23.85 2.69
N MET A 113 12.21 -25.10 2.48
CA MET A 113 11.41 -26.10 1.77
C MET A 113 10.16 -26.48 2.56
N ARG A 114 10.30 -26.77 3.85
CA ARG A 114 9.19 -27.16 4.73
C ARG A 114 8.13 -26.06 4.80
N ALA A 115 8.53 -24.81 5.09
CA ALA A 115 7.62 -23.68 5.16
C ALA A 115 7.07 -23.32 3.77
N GLY A 116 7.89 -23.40 2.73
CA GLY A 116 7.49 -23.16 1.35
C GLY A 116 6.39 -24.11 0.89
N LEU A 117 6.47 -25.39 1.20
CA LEU A 117 5.42 -26.38 0.89
C LEU A 117 4.10 -26.04 1.59
N LYS A 118 4.14 -25.62 2.88
CA LYS A 118 2.95 -25.16 3.59
C LYS A 118 2.34 -23.93 2.89
N VAL A 119 3.17 -22.94 2.53
CA VAL A 119 2.73 -21.72 1.86
C VAL A 119 2.13 -22.04 0.49
N VAL A 120 2.77 -22.85 -0.34
CA VAL A 120 2.24 -23.24 -1.67
C VAL A 120 0.90 -23.96 -1.53
N SER A 121 0.78 -24.89 -0.58
CA SER A 121 -0.51 -25.55 -0.27
C SER A 121 -1.57 -24.55 0.19
N GLY A 122 -1.18 -23.58 1.05
CA GLY A 122 -2.05 -22.50 1.47
C GLY A 122 -2.51 -21.63 0.32
N VAL A 123 -1.59 -21.23 -0.58
CA VAL A 123 -1.89 -20.44 -1.78
C VAL A 123 -2.85 -21.18 -2.73
N ALA A 124 -2.68 -22.48 -2.92
CA ALA A 124 -3.62 -23.27 -3.72
C ALA A 124 -5.04 -23.21 -3.15
N LYS A 125 -5.21 -23.34 -1.84
CA LYS A 125 -6.51 -23.18 -1.15
C LYS A 125 -7.03 -21.72 -1.28
N TYR A 126 -6.17 -20.73 -1.04
CA TYR A 126 -6.50 -19.31 -1.10
C TYR A 126 -7.02 -18.89 -2.48
N THR A 127 -6.45 -19.44 -3.56
CA THR A 127 -6.93 -19.20 -4.93
C THR A 127 -8.42 -19.56 -5.11
N GLY A 128 -8.86 -20.67 -4.49
CA GLY A 128 -10.28 -21.03 -4.43
C GLY A 128 -11.12 -20.08 -3.56
N VAL A 129 -10.52 -19.54 -2.50
CA VAL A 129 -11.19 -18.61 -1.59
C VAL A 129 -11.41 -17.25 -2.26
N VAL A 130 -10.46 -16.69 -2.98
CA VAL A 130 -10.59 -15.36 -3.61
C VAL A 130 -11.44 -15.36 -4.88
N ARG A 131 -11.73 -16.51 -5.46
CA ARG A 131 -12.52 -16.63 -6.68
C ARG A 131 -13.95 -16.11 -6.47
N LYS A 132 -14.39 -15.18 -7.32
CA LYS A 132 -15.78 -14.68 -7.28
C LYS A 132 -16.78 -15.82 -7.52
N ARG A 133 -17.82 -15.90 -6.69
CA ARG A 133 -18.90 -16.87 -6.82
C ARG A 133 -20.13 -16.21 -7.42
N ALA A 134 -20.94 -16.99 -8.14
CA ALA A 134 -22.20 -16.49 -8.70
C ALA A 134 -23.14 -16.04 -7.57
N GLY A 135 -23.76 -14.87 -7.71
CA GLY A 135 -24.68 -14.31 -6.71
C GLY A 135 -24.02 -13.78 -5.44
N GLU A 136 -22.68 -13.86 -5.30
CA GLU A 136 -21.98 -13.38 -4.11
C GLU A 136 -21.79 -11.86 -4.15
N SER A 137 -22.19 -11.15 -3.08
CA SER A 137 -21.90 -9.73 -2.92
C SER A 137 -20.41 -9.48 -2.64
N GLY A 138 -19.95 -8.24 -2.88
CA GLY A 138 -18.58 -7.83 -2.53
C GLY A 138 -18.28 -8.00 -1.03
N ALA A 139 -19.24 -7.67 -0.16
CA ALA A 139 -19.10 -7.82 1.27
C ALA A 139 -18.96 -9.29 1.70
N MET A 140 -19.78 -10.19 1.13
CA MET A 140 -19.69 -11.64 1.40
C MET A 140 -18.34 -12.20 0.94
N ARG A 141 -17.87 -11.78 -0.24
CA ARG A 141 -16.55 -12.19 -0.73
C ARG A 141 -15.43 -11.70 0.18
N GLN A 142 -15.46 -10.45 0.61
CA GLN A 142 -14.47 -9.88 1.53
C GLN A 142 -14.47 -10.63 2.87
N GLN A 143 -15.64 -10.90 3.44
CA GLN A 143 -15.75 -11.67 4.68
C GLN A 143 -15.09 -13.04 4.52
N ARG A 144 -15.40 -13.78 3.46
CA ARG A 144 -14.81 -15.09 3.18
C ARG A 144 -13.29 -15.06 3.03
N ILE A 145 -12.74 -14.01 2.45
CA ILE A 145 -11.29 -13.84 2.34
C ILE A 145 -10.68 -13.56 3.71
N TYR A 146 -11.31 -12.72 4.53
CA TYR A 146 -10.86 -12.46 5.90
C TYR A 146 -10.96 -13.70 6.80
N ASP A 147 -11.96 -14.55 6.62
CA ASP A 147 -12.15 -15.78 7.41
C ASP A 147 -11.07 -16.84 7.14
N PHE A 148 -10.43 -16.77 5.97
CA PHE A 148 -9.42 -17.76 5.60
C PHE A 148 -8.19 -17.68 6.49
N GLU A 149 -7.90 -18.79 7.20
CA GLU A 149 -6.73 -18.95 8.09
C GLU A 149 -6.50 -17.69 8.99
N ASN A 150 -7.59 -17.18 9.56
CA ASN A 150 -7.56 -15.94 10.35
C ASN A 150 -7.34 -16.16 11.86
N SER A 151 -7.29 -17.39 12.34
CA SER A 151 -7.21 -17.69 13.78
C SER A 151 -5.81 -17.66 14.36
N THR A 152 -4.78 -17.89 13.53
CA THR A 152 -3.37 -17.99 13.93
C THR A 152 -2.51 -16.99 13.20
N SER A 153 -1.32 -16.71 13.75
CA SER A 153 -0.34 -15.86 13.08
C SER A 153 0.32 -16.59 11.90
N PHE A 154 0.90 -15.81 10.98
CA PHE A 154 1.71 -16.39 9.92
C PHE A 154 2.97 -17.07 10.46
N GLN A 155 3.55 -16.55 11.55
CA GLN A 155 4.68 -17.18 12.23
C GLN A 155 4.31 -18.58 12.75
N ASP A 156 3.16 -18.73 13.42
CA ASP A 156 2.69 -20.05 13.91
C ASP A 156 2.42 -21.01 12.74
N PHE A 157 1.88 -20.50 11.65
CA PHE A 157 1.58 -21.30 10.45
C PHE A 157 2.87 -21.88 9.83
N VAL A 158 3.92 -21.08 9.65
CA VAL A 158 5.18 -21.57 9.06
C VAL A 158 6.05 -22.31 10.08
N GLY A 159 5.90 -21.98 11.37
CA GLY A 159 6.67 -22.54 12.49
C GLY A 159 8.05 -21.89 12.63
N ASN A 160 8.90 -22.49 13.47
CA ASN A 160 10.26 -22.01 13.69
C ASN A 160 11.10 -22.13 12.42
N LEU A 161 11.84 -21.08 12.11
CA LEU A 161 12.69 -20.98 10.94
C LEU A 161 14.10 -20.54 11.35
N SER A 162 15.11 -21.05 10.66
CA SER A 162 16.47 -20.50 10.70
C SER A 162 16.50 -19.07 10.15
N GLU A 163 17.53 -18.30 10.49
CA GLU A 163 17.64 -16.88 10.17
C GLU A 163 17.43 -16.57 8.69
N ASP A 164 18.12 -17.29 7.79
CA ASP A 164 18.00 -17.10 6.35
C ASP A 164 16.59 -17.40 5.84
N ALA A 165 15.98 -18.50 6.32
CA ALA A 165 14.62 -18.84 5.94
C ALA A 165 13.63 -17.78 6.46
N ALA A 166 13.76 -17.40 7.73
CA ALA A 166 12.91 -16.34 8.31
C ALA A 166 13.00 -15.03 7.53
N ALA A 167 14.22 -14.62 7.15
CA ALA A 167 14.43 -13.39 6.37
C ALA A 167 13.71 -13.39 5.02
N LEU A 168 13.69 -14.54 4.30
CA LEU A 168 12.96 -14.70 3.03
C LEU A 168 11.44 -14.51 3.22
N PHE A 169 10.85 -15.19 4.22
CA PHE A 169 9.42 -15.12 4.47
C PHE A 169 9.02 -13.74 5.01
N LYS A 170 9.80 -13.21 5.98
CA LYS A 170 9.58 -11.90 6.59
C LYS A 170 9.52 -10.80 5.51
N THR A 171 10.49 -10.74 4.61
CA THR A 171 10.55 -9.72 3.54
C THR A 171 9.30 -9.69 2.66
N THR A 172 8.64 -10.82 2.45
CA THR A 172 7.40 -10.88 1.69
C THR A 172 6.21 -10.35 2.50
N VAL A 173 6.02 -10.85 3.72
CA VAL A 173 4.78 -10.59 4.47
C VAL A 173 4.76 -9.23 5.16
N THR A 174 5.92 -8.68 5.56
CA THR A 174 5.99 -7.36 6.21
C THR A 174 5.56 -6.21 5.31
N ARG A 175 5.45 -6.42 4.01
CA ARG A 175 4.83 -5.45 3.09
C ARG A 175 3.39 -5.07 3.49
N SER A 176 2.72 -5.93 4.26
CA SER A 176 1.42 -5.62 4.88
C SER A 176 1.50 -4.65 6.06
N ALA A 177 2.70 -4.18 6.40
CA ALA A 177 2.99 -3.36 7.57
C ALA A 177 2.90 -4.07 8.93
N GLY A 178 2.67 -5.39 8.97
CA GLY A 178 2.75 -6.22 10.18
C GLY A 178 3.88 -7.24 10.10
N ASP A 179 4.50 -7.58 11.22
CA ASP A 179 5.48 -8.66 11.29
C ASP A 179 4.79 -10.05 11.24
N MET A 180 5.58 -11.12 11.06
CA MET A 180 5.07 -12.50 10.87
C MET A 180 4.19 -12.99 12.02
N ASP A 181 4.47 -12.56 13.24
CA ASP A 181 3.73 -12.87 14.46
C ASP A 181 2.48 -12.01 14.65
N GLN A 182 2.41 -10.87 13.96
CA GLN A 182 1.31 -9.91 14.05
C GLN A 182 0.22 -10.15 13.00
N ILE A 183 0.59 -10.61 11.80
CA ILE A 183 -0.38 -10.85 10.72
C ILE A 183 -0.98 -12.25 10.81
N SER A 184 -2.23 -12.40 10.35
CA SER A 184 -2.86 -13.71 10.26
C SER A 184 -2.21 -14.58 9.18
N ALA A 185 -2.30 -15.89 9.35
CA ALA A 185 -1.80 -16.86 8.38
C ALA A 185 -2.42 -16.61 6.99
N GLY A 186 -3.73 -16.35 6.95
CA GLY A 186 -4.44 -16.05 5.70
C GLY A 186 -3.92 -14.82 4.97
N ALA A 187 -3.59 -13.75 5.71
CA ALA A 187 -2.98 -12.55 5.12
C ALA A 187 -1.59 -12.84 4.56
N GLY A 188 -0.74 -13.53 5.30
CA GLY A 188 0.59 -13.91 4.83
C GLY A 188 0.52 -14.79 3.56
N ILE A 189 -0.38 -15.78 3.53
CA ILE A 189 -0.62 -16.62 2.36
C ILE A 189 -1.10 -15.78 1.18
N GLY A 190 -1.99 -14.80 1.41
CA GLY A 190 -2.45 -13.85 0.39
C GLY A 190 -1.31 -13.07 -0.25
N TYR A 191 -0.36 -12.57 0.54
CA TYR A 191 0.85 -11.90 0.02
C TYR A 191 1.72 -12.84 -0.83
N PHE A 192 1.89 -14.07 -0.41
CA PHE A 192 2.60 -15.07 -1.23
C PHE A 192 1.84 -15.40 -2.52
N SER A 193 0.51 -15.39 -2.51
CA SER A 193 -0.29 -15.55 -3.73
C SER A 193 0.01 -14.47 -4.76
N LEU A 194 0.15 -13.19 -4.34
CA LEU A 194 0.55 -12.10 -5.22
C LEU A 194 1.96 -12.32 -5.78
N VAL A 195 2.92 -12.65 -4.91
CA VAL A 195 4.33 -12.85 -5.29
C VAL A 195 4.51 -14.01 -6.24
N LEU A 196 3.77 -15.10 -6.05
CA LEU A 196 3.83 -16.28 -6.90
C LEU A 196 3.00 -16.15 -8.20
N GLY A 197 2.30 -15.02 -8.40
CA GLY A 197 1.55 -14.75 -9.63
C GLY A 197 0.19 -15.44 -9.72
N PHE A 198 -0.35 -15.94 -8.61
CA PHE A 198 -1.68 -16.59 -8.57
C PHE A 198 -2.84 -15.62 -8.32
N GLY A 199 -2.57 -14.32 -8.15
CA GLY A 199 -3.59 -13.28 -7.94
C GLY A 199 -3.83 -12.41 -9.18
N GLN A 200 -4.86 -11.55 -9.15
CA GLN A 200 -4.97 -10.43 -10.10
C GLN A 200 -3.78 -9.51 -9.88
N GLY A 201 -2.86 -9.51 -10.86
CA GLY A 201 -1.55 -8.92 -10.69
C GLY A 201 -1.61 -7.42 -10.52
N LEU A 202 -0.97 -6.93 -9.48
CA LEU A 202 -0.47 -5.57 -9.44
C LEU A 202 0.63 -5.49 -10.52
N SER A 203 0.34 -4.80 -11.60
CA SER A 203 1.21 -4.87 -12.79
C SER A 203 1.34 -3.56 -13.55
N GLN A 204 0.56 -2.54 -13.19
CA GLN A 204 0.60 -1.24 -13.86
C GLN A 204 1.32 -0.18 -13.02
N GLY A 205 2.10 0.66 -13.70
CA GLY A 205 2.67 1.90 -13.17
C GLY A 205 2.04 3.11 -13.83
N ILE A 206 1.85 4.19 -13.07
CA ILE A 206 1.29 5.44 -13.58
C ILE A 206 2.40 6.31 -14.13
N VAL A 207 2.25 6.75 -15.38
CA VAL A 207 3.21 7.66 -16.03
C VAL A 207 3.12 9.03 -15.38
N GLY A 208 4.27 9.60 -15.03
CA GLY A 208 4.35 10.87 -14.29
C GLY A 208 4.28 10.76 -12.78
N GLY A 209 4.14 9.52 -12.27
CA GLY A 209 4.10 9.19 -10.85
C GLY A 209 2.69 8.96 -10.31
N PRO A 210 2.56 8.20 -9.22
CA PRO A 210 1.27 7.80 -8.64
C PRO A 210 0.34 8.95 -8.26
N SER A 211 0.87 10.11 -7.82
CA SER A 211 0.06 11.28 -7.47
C SER A 211 -0.77 11.82 -8.65
N THR A 212 -0.34 11.56 -9.89
CA THR A 212 -1.09 11.97 -11.10
C THR A 212 -2.55 11.49 -11.06
N LEU A 213 -2.81 10.28 -10.53
CA LEU A 213 -4.19 9.79 -10.39
C LEU A 213 -5.02 10.67 -9.44
N THR A 214 -4.52 10.91 -8.24
CA THR A 214 -5.26 11.66 -7.22
C THR A 214 -5.39 13.14 -7.57
N GLU A 215 -4.38 13.71 -8.19
CA GLU A 215 -4.38 15.08 -8.70
C GLU A 215 -5.36 15.26 -9.87
N SER A 216 -5.43 14.31 -10.80
CA SER A 216 -6.39 14.34 -11.91
C SER A 216 -7.84 14.24 -11.43
N ILE A 217 -8.12 13.38 -10.45
CA ILE A 217 -9.46 13.31 -9.83
C ILE A 217 -9.78 14.65 -9.16
N ALA A 218 -8.83 15.20 -8.40
CA ALA A 218 -9.03 16.46 -7.71
C ALA A 218 -9.26 17.64 -8.69
N ALA A 219 -8.48 17.72 -9.75
CA ALA A 219 -8.67 18.74 -10.79
C ALA A 219 -10.06 18.65 -11.45
N ALA A 220 -10.54 17.44 -11.71
CA ALA A 220 -11.87 17.23 -12.28
C ALA A 220 -13.02 17.51 -11.29
N LEU A 221 -12.79 17.41 -9.98
CA LEU A 221 -13.76 17.78 -8.95
C LEU A 221 -13.76 19.29 -8.65
N GLY A 222 -12.66 19.99 -8.92
CA GLY A 222 -12.55 21.45 -8.76
C GLY A 222 -12.84 21.94 -7.35
N ASP A 223 -13.69 22.95 -7.23
CA ASP A 223 -14.03 23.66 -5.98
C ASP A 223 -14.75 22.79 -4.93
N ARG A 224 -15.00 21.53 -5.23
CA ARG A 224 -15.58 20.59 -4.26
C ARG A 224 -14.57 20.07 -3.24
N ILE A 225 -13.30 20.43 -3.36
CA ILE A 225 -12.25 19.99 -2.44
C ILE A 225 -11.77 21.16 -1.61
N GLU A 226 -11.93 21.04 -0.30
CA GLU A 226 -11.42 21.99 0.68
C GLU A 226 -10.19 21.39 1.38
N LEU A 227 -9.03 21.99 1.12
CA LEU A 227 -7.76 21.65 1.77
C LEU A 227 -7.61 22.44 3.08
N GLY A 228 -6.80 21.91 4.02
CA GLY A 228 -6.64 22.49 5.35
C GLY A 228 -7.88 22.35 6.24
N ALA A 229 -8.89 21.60 5.79
CA ALA A 229 -10.15 21.42 6.47
C ALA A 229 -10.08 20.19 7.42
N ALA A 230 -9.64 20.40 8.64
CA ALA A 230 -9.46 19.35 9.65
C ALA A 230 -10.77 19.04 10.37
N VAL A 231 -11.44 17.97 9.96
CA VAL A 231 -12.65 17.49 10.63
C VAL A 231 -12.30 16.95 12.01
N HIS A 232 -13.01 17.42 13.02
CA HIS A 232 -12.83 16.99 14.40
C HIS A 232 -14.07 16.34 15.02
N GLU A 233 -15.26 16.51 14.39
CA GLU A 233 -16.49 15.91 14.89
C GLU A 233 -17.49 15.65 13.76
N VAL A 234 -18.15 14.49 13.84
CA VAL A 234 -19.25 14.08 12.97
C VAL A 234 -20.40 13.62 13.87
N VAL A 235 -21.56 14.29 13.77
CA VAL A 235 -22.71 14.09 14.66
C VAL A 235 -23.94 13.73 13.84
N HIS A 236 -24.62 12.64 14.19
CA HIS A 236 -25.91 12.31 13.64
C HIS A 236 -26.99 13.26 14.15
N LYS A 237 -27.83 13.72 13.23
CA LYS A 237 -29.10 14.38 13.53
C LYS A 237 -30.26 13.49 13.07
N LYS A 238 -31.47 13.86 13.38
CA LYS A 238 -32.66 13.09 12.99
C LYS A 238 -32.71 12.82 11.48
N ASP A 239 -32.47 13.84 10.66
CA ASP A 239 -32.63 13.76 9.18
C ASP A 239 -31.36 14.12 8.40
N SER A 240 -30.23 14.35 9.08
CA SER A 240 -28.97 14.79 8.49
C SER A 240 -27.77 14.36 9.33
N VAL A 241 -26.60 14.71 8.88
CA VAL A 241 -25.33 14.59 9.63
C VAL A 241 -24.64 15.95 9.63
N LEU A 242 -24.19 16.40 10.80
CA LEU A 242 -23.40 17.60 10.98
C LEU A 242 -21.93 17.26 11.05
N VAL A 243 -21.10 17.91 10.23
CA VAL A 243 -19.66 17.77 10.22
C VAL A 243 -19.04 19.07 10.68
N ARG A 244 -18.24 19.03 11.76
CA ARG A 244 -17.50 20.17 12.28
C ARG A 244 -16.02 20.04 11.94
N TYR A 245 -15.45 21.10 11.47
CA TYR A 245 -14.06 21.14 11.04
C TYR A 245 -13.41 22.49 11.32
N ARG A 246 -12.09 22.50 11.40
CA ARG A 246 -11.31 23.73 11.51
C ARG A 246 -10.55 23.95 10.21
N GLN A 247 -10.65 25.17 9.69
CA GLN A 247 -9.93 25.61 8.50
C GLN A 247 -9.41 27.03 8.71
N ASP A 248 -8.12 27.27 8.45
CA ASP A 248 -7.45 28.56 8.66
C ASP A 248 -7.64 29.12 10.09
N GLY A 249 -7.66 28.23 11.09
CA GLY A 249 -7.86 28.58 12.49
C GLY A 249 -9.32 28.87 12.89
N VAL A 250 -10.26 28.84 11.94
CA VAL A 250 -11.67 29.11 12.16
C VAL A 250 -12.46 27.80 12.24
N ASP A 251 -13.30 27.67 13.24
CA ASP A 251 -14.25 26.56 13.36
C ASP A 251 -15.42 26.78 12.40
N ARG A 252 -15.71 25.77 11.61
CA ARG A 252 -16.76 25.74 10.59
C ARG A 252 -17.61 24.48 10.76
N GLU A 253 -18.80 24.52 10.19
CA GLU A 253 -19.67 23.34 10.13
C GLU A 253 -20.38 23.25 8.78
N VAL A 254 -20.66 22.03 8.37
CA VAL A 254 -21.44 21.72 7.18
C VAL A 254 -22.42 20.60 7.48
N GLU A 255 -23.66 20.77 7.04
CA GLU A 255 -24.71 19.77 7.19
C GLU A 255 -24.96 19.06 5.88
N ALA A 256 -25.08 17.72 5.93
CA ALA A 256 -25.31 16.87 4.77
C ALA A 256 -26.34 15.78 5.05
N ARG A 257 -26.93 15.25 3.99
CA ARG A 257 -27.79 14.05 4.07
C ARG A 257 -27.00 12.81 4.48
N THR A 258 -25.77 12.70 3.97
CA THR A 258 -24.88 11.56 4.23
C THR A 258 -23.43 12.03 4.39
N VAL A 259 -22.63 11.20 5.08
CA VAL A 259 -21.18 11.41 5.24
C VAL A 259 -20.44 10.13 4.85
N VAL A 260 -19.35 10.27 4.11
CA VAL A 260 -18.39 9.20 3.85
C VAL A 260 -17.12 9.47 4.66
N LEU A 261 -16.84 8.63 5.64
CA LEU A 261 -15.59 8.66 6.40
C LEU A 261 -14.51 7.90 5.61
N ALA A 262 -13.65 8.64 4.94
CA ALA A 262 -12.56 8.11 4.10
C ALA A 262 -11.17 8.36 4.71
N THR A 263 -11.12 8.51 6.01
CA THR A 263 -9.89 8.65 6.82
C THR A 263 -9.38 7.27 7.25
N THR A 264 -8.23 7.22 7.92
CA THR A 264 -7.81 6.00 8.63
C THR A 264 -8.82 5.65 9.74
N ALA A 265 -8.90 4.37 10.09
CA ALA A 265 -9.92 3.88 11.04
C ALA A 265 -9.82 4.54 12.43
N ASP A 266 -8.61 4.83 12.90
CA ASP A 266 -8.34 5.52 14.16
C ASP A 266 -8.87 6.97 14.15
N VAL A 267 -8.75 7.67 13.02
CA VAL A 267 -9.33 9.01 12.84
C VAL A 267 -10.85 8.91 12.81
N SER A 268 -11.43 8.00 12.00
CA SER A 268 -12.89 7.79 11.96
C SER A 268 -13.46 7.45 13.34
N HIS A 269 -12.77 6.57 14.09
CA HIS A 269 -13.11 6.22 15.47
C HIS A 269 -13.17 7.45 16.40
N ARG A 270 -12.22 8.38 16.24
CA ARG A 270 -12.10 9.57 17.08
C ARG A 270 -13.14 10.64 16.76
N ILE A 271 -13.41 10.89 15.47
CA ILE A 271 -14.26 12.01 15.06
C ILE A 271 -15.75 11.68 15.01
N ALA A 272 -16.13 10.42 14.85
CA ALA A 272 -17.53 9.99 14.78
C ALA A 272 -17.95 9.33 16.09
N VAL A 273 -18.14 10.17 17.12
CA VAL A 273 -18.32 9.75 18.52
C VAL A 273 -19.66 9.10 18.81
N ASP A 274 -20.66 9.38 18.01
CA ASP A 274 -22.05 8.89 18.15
C ASP A 274 -22.38 7.70 17.21
N LEU A 275 -21.37 7.10 16.57
CA LEU A 275 -21.56 5.83 15.87
C LEU A 275 -22.04 4.74 16.85
N PRO A 276 -22.83 3.75 16.38
CA PRO A 276 -23.16 2.58 17.17
C PRO A 276 -21.90 1.99 17.82
N GLU A 277 -22.02 1.61 19.10
CA GLU A 277 -20.88 1.20 19.93
C GLU A 277 -20.08 0.05 19.30
N ASP A 278 -20.75 -0.92 18.70
CA ASP A 278 -20.11 -2.05 18.01
C ASP A 278 -19.31 -1.60 16.78
N LEU A 279 -19.84 -0.65 15.99
CA LEU A 279 -19.15 -0.10 14.83
C LEU A 279 -17.94 0.74 15.23
N ARG A 280 -18.12 1.61 16.23
CA ARG A 280 -17.05 2.42 16.78
C ARG A 280 -15.96 1.56 17.42
N GLY A 281 -16.33 0.53 18.18
CA GLY A 281 -15.41 -0.45 18.74
C GLY A 281 -14.66 -1.25 17.69
N ALA A 282 -15.29 -1.59 16.56
CA ALA A 282 -14.66 -2.25 15.44
C ALA A 282 -13.58 -1.35 14.75
N LEU A 283 -13.88 -0.06 14.56
CA LEU A 283 -12.91 0.92 14.05
C LEU A 283 -11.69 1.04 14.97
N GLY A 284 -11.89 1.09 16.28
CA GLY A 284 -10.81 1.17 17.28
C GLY A 284 -9.91 -0.07 17.35
N GLN A 285 -10.35 -1.21 16.82
CA GLN A 285 -9.55 -2.45 16.77
C GLN A 285 -8.64 -2.53 15.55
N ILE A 286 -8.81 -1.68 14.53
CA ILE A 286 -7.95 -1.71 13.34
C ILE A 286 -6.53 -1.33 13.71
N LYS A 287 -5.59 -2.18 13.33
CA LYS A 287 -4.16 -1.99 13.59
C LYS A 287 -3.46 -1.54 12.31
N TYR A 288 -2.62 -0.55 12.45
CA TYR A 288 -1.75 -0.04 11.38
C TYR A 288 -0.30 -0.30 11.73
N GLY A 289 0.50 -0.53 10.73
CA GLY A 289 1.95 -0.55 10.87
C GLY A 289 2.61 0.60 10.12
N PRO A 290 3.85 0.96 10.52
CA PRO A 290 4.58 2.05 9.90
C PRO A 290 5.26 1.62 8.60
N HIS A 291 5.51 2.62 7.74
CA HIS A 291 6.50 2.56 6.67
C HIS A 291 7.41 3.78 6.76
N VAL A 292 8.70 3.58 6.53
CA VAL A 292 9.65 4.64 6.22
C VAL A 292 10.12 4.41 4.78
N SER A 293 9.91 5.40 3.94
CA SER A 293 10.23 5.32 2.51
C SER A 293 11.27 6.36 2.16
N THR A 294 12.30 5.96 1.42
CA THR A 294 13.27 6.89 0.83
C THR A 294 13.15 6.84 -0.68
N ALA A 295 12.98 8.01 -1.28
CA ALA A 295 12.97 8.17 -2.73
C ALA A 295 14.31 8.77 -3.20
N PHE A 296 14.81 8.28 -4.32
CA PHE A 296 16.09 8.67 -4.89
C PHE A 296 15.94 9.03 -6.37
N LEU A 297 16.59 10.10 -6.79
CA LEU A 297 16.89 10.37 -8.20
C LEU A 297 18.36 10.12 -8.48
N THR A 298 18.63 9.58 -9.65
CA THR A 298 19.97 9.22 -10.09
C THR A 298 20.30 9.87 -11.45
N ASN A 299 21.58 9.96 -11.79
CA ASN A 299 22.06 10.64 -13.00
C ASN A 299 22.76 9.72 -14.02
N GLU A 300 22.58 8.40 -13.90
CA GLU A 300 23.23 7.46 -14.81
C GLU A 300 22.85 7.68 -16.28
N THR A 301 23.87 7.74 -17.15
CA THR A 301 23.70 7.95 -18.60
C THR A 301 23.70 6.66 -19.42
N THR A 302 24.19 5.57 -18.82
CA THR A 302 24.32 4.25 -19.47
C THR A 302 23.41 3.22 -18.83
N ALA A 303 23.10 2.15 -19.55
CA ALA A 303 22.33 1.04 -19.05
C ALA A 303 22.98 0.40 -17.81
N LYS A 304 22.17 0.03 -16.84
CA LYS A 304 22.58 -0.55 -15.57
C LYS A 304 22.01 -1.97 -15.40
N PRO A 305 22.65 -2.81 -14.58
CA PRO A 305 22.20 -4.19 -14.36
C PRO A 305 20.77 -4.33 -13.82
N TRP A 306 20.21 -3.28 -13.27
CA TRP A 306 18.86 -3.24 -12.68
C TRP A 306 17.80 -2.61 -13.60
N ASP A 307 18.15 -2.15 -14.81
CA ASP A 307 17.21 -1.46 -15.72
C ASP A 307 16.00 -2.34 -16.11
N ASP A 308 16.18 -3.66 -16.16
CA ASP A 308 15.18 -4.65 -16.54
C ASP A 308 14.38 -5.24 -15.34
N ILE A 309 14.51 -4.64 -14.14
CA ILE A 309 13.84 -5.10 -12.93
C ILE A 309 13.09 -3.94 -12.28
N TYR A 310 11.81 -4.18 -11.95
CA TYR A 310 11.00 -3.21 -11.21
C TYR A 310 11.21 -3.29 -9.70
N ALA A 311 11.09 -4.47 -9.11
CA ALA A 311 11.13 -4.64 -7.67
C ALA A 311 12.23 -5.62 -7.25
N ILE A 312 13.01 -5.28 -6.25
CA ILE A 312 14.10 -6.09 -5.72
C ILE A 312 13.87 -6.32 -4.24
N ALA A 313 13.48 -7.54 -3.87
CA ALA A 313 13.41 -7.94 -2.48
C ALA A 313 14.81 -8.02 -1.87
N ALA A 314 14.97 -7.46 -0.67
CA ALA A 314 16.27 -7.31 -0.02
C ALA A 314 16.24 -7.84 1.44
N PRO A 315 16.13 -9.16 1.65
CA PRO A 315 16.19 -9.75 2.98
C PRO A 315 17.46 -9.33 3.73
N LYS A 316 17.35 -9.16 5.05
CA LYS A 316 18.44 -8.76 5.95
C LYS A 316 18.99 -7.33 5.70
N ARG A 317 18.22 -6.47 5.04
CA ARG A 317 18.56 -5.07 4.84
C ARG A 317 17.66 -4.16 5.68
N SER A 318 18.01 -2.88 5.74
CA SER A 318 17.23 -1.84 6.41
C SER A 318 15.87 -1.58 5.76
N PHE A 319 15.68 -2.02 4.53
CA PHE A 319 14.43 -2.00 3.79
C PHE A 319 14.04 -3.40 3.29
N ALA A 320 12.76 -3.64 3.11
CA ALA A 320 12.27 -4.92 2.59
C ALA A 320 12.40 -5.02 1.06
N ILE A 321 12.23 -3.88 0.36
CA ILE A 321 12.19 -3.85 -1.10
C ILE A 321 12.75 -2.52 -1.63
N ALA A 322 13.46 -2.60 -2.74
CA ALA A 322 13.82 -1.48 -3.59
C ALA A 322 13.03 -1.54 -4.89
N LEU A 323 12.51 -0.41 -5.34
CA LEU A 323 11.62 -0.28 -6.49
C LEU A 323 12.23 0.66 -7.52
N ASN A 324 12.51 0.16 -8.71
CA ASN A 324 13.01 0.93 -9.83
C ASN A 324 11.85 1.59 -10.59
N GLN A 325 11.50 2.81 -10.17
CA GLN A 325 10.40 3.57 -10.78
C GLN A 325 10.73 3.99 -12.24
N ALA A 326 12.01 4.09 -12.60
CA ALA A 326 12.44 4.44 -13.95
C ALA A 326 12.04 3.39 -14.99
N SER A 327 11.78 2.14 -14.59
CA SER A 327 11.30 1.10 -15.50
C SER A 327 9.96 1.47 -16.15
N ILE A 328 9.11 2.24 -15.49
CA ILE A 328 7.83 2.73 -16.03
C ILE A 328 8.09 3.70 -17.19
N VAL A 329 8.99 4.67 -17.01
CA VAL A 329 9.40 5.61 -18.06
C VAL A 329 10.00 4.86 -19.24
N ARG A 330 10.92 3.92 -18.96
CA ARG A 330 11.59 3.10 -19.97
C ARG A 330 10.65 2.18 -20.75
N GLY A 331 9.49 1.87 -20.17
CA GLY A 331 8.43 1.11 -20.86
C GLY A 331 7.62 1.92 -21.85
N THR A 332 7.69 3.26 -21.81
CA THR A 332 6.96 4.15 -22.72
C THR A 332 7.84 4.80 -23.78
N GLU A 333 9.15 4.71 -23.65
CA GLU A 333 10.11 5.43 -24.48
C GLU A 333 10.95 4.46 -25.32
N SER A 334 11.17 4.78 -26.58
CA SER A 334 12.03 3.99 -27.47
C SER A 334 13.53 4.21 -27.21
N VAL A 335 13.89 5.34 -26.61
CA VAL A 335 15.26 5.71 -26.26
C VAL A 335 15.38 5.86 -24.75
N ARG A 336 16.40 5.24 -24.15
CA ARG A 336 16.68 5.35 -22.73
C ARG A 336 17.04 6.80 -22.37
N LYS A 337 16.23 7.44 -21.54
CA LYS A 337 16.54 8.75 -20.98
C LYS A 337 17.62 8.64 -19.89
N PRO A 338 18.52 9.64 -19.78
CA PRO A 338 19.48 9.72 -18.69
C PRO A 338 18.79 9.80 -17.34
N GLY A 339 19.45 9.30 -16.30
CA GLY A 339 18.95 9.28 -14.94
C GLY A 339 18.04 8.11 -14.63
N GLY A 340 17.50 8.13 -13.45
CA GLY A 340 16.58 7.12 -12.91
C GLY A 340 15.88 7.59 -11.66
N SER A 341 14.98 6.76 -11.17
CA SER A 341 14.23 6.96 -9.95
C SER A 341 14.07 5.64 -9.22
N PHE A 342 14.41 5.65 -7.94
CA PHE A 342 14.27 4.53 -7.04
C PHE A 342 13.46 4.91 -5.80
N MET A 343 12.81 3.91 -5.22
CA MET A 343 12.17 4.00 -3.93
C MET A 343 12.56 2.77 -3.12
N THR A 344 12.96 2.97 -1.87
CA THR A 344 13.04 1.90 -0.87
C THR A 344 11.91 2.07 0.13
N PHE A 345 11.40 0.96 0.69
CA PHE A 345 10.55 1.10 1.87
C PHE A 345 10.83 0.05 2.93
N SER A 346 10.77 0.54 4.18
CA SER A 346 11.02 -0.21 5.40
C SER A 346 9.69 -0.35 6.14
N PRO A 347 9.00 -1.49 6.03
CA PRO A 347 7.71 -1.74 6.66
C PRO A 347 7.86 -2.35 8.06
N ALA A 348 6.77 -2.31 8.84
CA ALA A 348 6.64 -2.99 10.13
C ALA A 348 7.81 -2.69 11.07
N SER A 349 8.46 -3.69 11.66
CA SER A 349 9.60 -3.50 12.57
C SER A 349 10.78 -2.75 11.95
N LEU A 350 11.04 -2.90 10.65
CA LEU A 350 12.06 -2.11 9.94
C LEU A 350 11.69 -0.62 9.91
N GLY A 351 10.43 -0.31 9.64
CA GLY A 351 9.92 1.06 9.67
C GLY A 351 9.97 1.65 11.09
N THR A 352 9.55 0.88 12.09
CA THR A 352 9.60 1.31 13.50
C THR A 352 11.01 1.72 13.91
N ALA A 353 12.02 0.98 13.48
CA ALA A 353 13.42 1.29 13.80
C ALA A 353 13.93 2.60 13.18
N LEU A 354 13.27 3.11 12.15
CA LEU A 354 13.68 4.29 11.37
C LEU A 354 12.78 5.51 11.56
N LEU A 355 11.59 5.36 12.20
CA LEU A 355 10.60 6.44 12.31
C LEU A 355 11.16 7.73 12.91
N ASP A 356 11.94 7.62 13.96
CA ASP A 356 12.43 8.76 14.75
C ASP A 356 13.89 9.11 14.44
N LYS A 357 14.51 8.42 13.45
CA LYS A 357 15.88 8.69 13.04
C LYS A 357 15.98 9.97 12.21
N PRO A 358 17.10 10.73 12.31
CA PRO A 358 17.36 11.86 11.41
C PRO A 358 17.25 11.43 9.92
N GLU A 359 16.81 12.36 9.08
CA GLU A 359 16.61 12.06 7.64
C GLU A 359 17.92 11.60 6.97
N GLU A 360 19.02 12.27 7.27
CA GLU A 360 20.34 11.93 6.76
C GLU A 360 20.77 10.51 7.18
N GLU A 361 20.51 10.10 8.43
CA GLU A 361 20.83 8.76 8.93
C GLU A 361 20.05 7.70 8.16
N VAL A 362 18.76 7.94 7.89
CA VAL A 362 17.91 7.03 7.10
C VAL A 362 18.41 6.92 5.67
N ILE A 363 18.72 8.06 5.04
CA ILE A 363 19.25 8.08 3.66
C ILE A 363 20.56 7.30 3.58
N ASN A 364 21.52 7.59 4.46
CA ASN A 364 22.84 6.92 4.46
C ASN A 364 22.71 5.41 4.71
N THR A 365 21.82 5.00 5.61
CA THR A 365 21.52 3.58 5.88
C THR A 365 20.99 2.89 4.63
N HIS A 366 20.01 3.50 3.96
CA HIS A 366 19.44 2.94 2.74
C HIS A 366 20.42 2.94 1.56
N LEU A 367 21.25 3.99 1.41
CA LEU A 367 22.27 4.04 0.36
C LEU A 367 23.33 2.95 0.54
N THR A 368 23.81 2.75 1.77
CA THR A 368 24.76 1.68 2.08
C THR A 368 24.19 0.30 1.69
N ASP A 369 22.94 0.05 2.02
CA ASP A 369 22.28 -1.21 1.67
C ASP A 369 21.97 -1.32 0.16
N LEU A 370 21.61 -0.21 -0.51
CA LEU A 370 21.42 -0.20 -1.97
C LEU A 370 22.70 -0.51 -2.74
N ASP A 371 23.85 0.01 -2.31
CA ASP A 371 25.14 -0.33 -2.88
C ASP A 371 25.45 -1.84 -2.78
N GLN A 372 25.04 -2.46 -1.67
CA GLN A 372 25.20 -3.92 -1.52
C GLN A 372 24.19 -4.73 -2.35
N VAL A 373 23.00 -4.16 -2.61
CA VAL A 373 21.93 -4.80 -3.38
C VAL A 373 22.16 -4.67 -4.87
N LEU A 374 22.52 -3.48 -5.36
CA LEU A 374 22.62 -3.13 -6.77
C LEU A 374 24.06 -3.19 -7.30
N GLY A 375 25.04 -3.19 -6.41
CA GLY A 375 26.47 -3.12 -6.72
C GLY A 375 27.06 -1.76 -6.37
N HIS A 376 28.34 -1.74 -6.09
CA HIS A 376 29.05 -0.53 -5.68
C HIS A 376 28.93 0.57 -6.75
N GLY A 377 28.77 1.81 -6.26
CA GLY A 377 28.64 3.02 -7.09
C GLY A 377 27.21 3.43 -7.40
N PHE A 378 26.18 2.79 -6.83
CA PHE A 378 24.82 3.30 -6.91
C PHE A 378 24.71 4.64 -6.18
N ALA A 379 25.27 4.73 -4.96
CA ALA A 379 25.26 5.95 -4.15
C ALA A 379 25.90 7.15 -4.89
N ASP A 380 26.95 6.91 -5.66
CA ASP A 380 27.64 7.96 -6.45
C ASP A 380 26.74 8.54 -7.57
N SER A 381 25.75 7.80 -8.01
CA SER A 381 24.80 8.24 -9.05
C SER A 381 23.63 9.05 -8.48
N VAL A 382 23.43 9.09 -7.15
CA VAL A 382 22.28 9.76 -6.52
C VAL A 382 22.50 11.27 -6.50
N VAL A 383 21.53 12.01 -7.03
CA VAL A 383 21.55 13.49 -7.08
C VAL A 383 20.50 14.14 -6.14
N GLU A 384 19.47 13.42 -5.78
CA GLU A 384 18.46 13.86 -4.81
C GLU A 384 17.98 12.64 -4.03
N ALA A 385 17.85 12.79 -2.70
CA ALA A 385 17.24 11.79 -1.82
C ALA A 385 16.35 12.47 -0.80
N LYS A 386 15.17 11.91 -0.54
CA LYS A 386 14.21 12.40 0.47
C LYS A 386 13.51 11.26 1.17
N VAL A 387 13.21 11.45 2.44
CA VAL A 387 12.50 10.48 3.29
C VAL A 387 11.07 10.93 3.57
N ASP A 388 10.15 9.99 3.57
CA ASP A 388 8.80 10.18 4.14
C ASP A 388 8.49 9.08 5.16
N ARG A 389 7.69 9.42 6.17
CA ARG A 389 7.40 8.57 7.32
C ARG A 389 5.90 8.47 7.54
N TRP A 390 5.41 7.25 7.50
CA TRP A 390 3.99 6.94 7.68
C TRP A 390 3.82 6.08 8.93
N LYS A 391 3.34 6.66 10.04
CA LYS A 391 3.01 5.88 11.26
C LYS A 391 1.88 4.88 10.99
N ASN A 392 0.85 5.34 10.32
CA ASN A 392 -0.32 4.55 9.92
C ASN A 392 -0.26 4.28 8.41
N ALA A 393 0.79 3.60 7.95
CA ALA A 393 1.03 3.38 6.53
C ALA A 393 0.02 2.43 5.91
N SER A 394 -0.24 1.29 6.53
CA SER A 394 -1.19 0.30 6.04
C SER A 394 -1.85 -0.44 7.21
N PRO A 395 -3.15 -0.70 7.14
CA PRO A 395 -3.79 -1.61 8.08
C PRO A 395 -3.35 -3.04 7.77
N TYR A 396 -3.07 -3.82 8.81
CA TYR A 396 -2.76 -5.23 8.63
C TYR A 396 -3.82 -6.15 9.22
N CYS A 397 -4.00 -7.31 8.58
CA CYS A 397 -4.93 -8.31 9.02
C CYS A 397 -4.31 -9.17 10.13
N PHE A 398 -4.64 -8.88 11.37
CA PHE A 398 -4.20 -9.63 12.55
C PHE A 398 -5.08 -10.87 12.80
N PRO A 399 -4.63 -11.88 13.57
CA PRO A 399 -5.46 -13.00 13.98
C PRO A 399 -6.75 -12.54 14.68
N GLY A 400 -7.90 -13.01 14.19
CA GLY A 400 -9.22 -12.59 14.68
C GLY A 400 -9.82 -11.36 14.00
N ARG A 401 -9.11 -10.67 13.09
CA ARG A 401 -9.59 -9.50 12.35
C ARG A 401 -10.92 -9.76 11.61
N ALA A 402 -11.13 -10.97 11.13
CA ALA A 402 -12.36 -11.38 10.44
C ALA A 402 -13.65 -11.12 11.25
N LYS A 403 -13.57 -11.21 12.59
CA LYS A 403 -14.72 -11.07 13.50
C LYS A 403 -15.41 -9.70 13.44
N ILE A 404 -14.66 -8.66 13.05
CA ILE A 404 -15.16 -7.28 12.98
C ILE A 404 -15.49 -6.83 11.55
N GLN A 405 -15.24 -7.66 10.54
CA GLN A 405 -15.41 -7.28 9.14
C GLN A 405 -16.86 -6.96 8.78
N SER A 406 -17.79 -7.82 9.14
CA SER A 406 -19.22 -7.61 8.87
C SER A 406 -19.75 -6.32 9.51
N THR A 407 -19.31 -6.00 10.73
CA THR A 407 -19.67 -4.76 11.43
C THR A 407 -19.16 -3.53 10.67
N LEU A 408 -17.89 -3.54 10.24
CA LEU A 408 -17.31 -2.43 9.48
C LEU A 408 -18.00 -2.22 8.11
N MET A 409 -18.41 -3.32 7.46
CA MET A 409 -19.08 -3.24 6.15
C MET A 409 -20.54 -2.76 6.22
N ARG A 410 -21.14 -2.77 7.40
CA ARG A 410 -22.53 -2.37 7.60
C ARG A 410 -22.72 -0.85 7.45
N GLY A 411 -21.78 -0.04 8.02
CA GLY A 411 -21.98 1.41 8.16
C GLY A 411 -23.19 1.75 9.02
N THR A 412 -23.78 2.92 8.75
CA THR A 412 -25.11 3.31 9.26
C THR A 412 -26.00 3.73 8.09
N ASP A 413 -27.20 4.23 8.39
CA ASP A 413 -28.12 4.78 7.37
C ASP A 413 -27.58 6.07 6.71
N ARG A 414 -26.72 6.82 7.38
CA ARG A 414 -26.21 8.12 6.92
C ARG A 414 -24.69 8.26 6.93
N VAL A 415 -23.98 7.43 7.69
CA VAL A 415 -22.51 7.46 7.76
C VAL A 415 -21.94 6.18 7.17
N PHE A 416 -21.17 6.33 6.10
CA PHE A 416 -20.53 5.25 5.36
C PHE A 416 -19.02 5.30 5.56
N LEU A 417 -18.40 4.13 5.59
CA LEU A 417 -16.95 3.98 5.71
C LEU A 417 -16.32 3.72 4.35
N ALA A 418 -15.17 4.32 4.09
CA ALA A 418 -14.35 4.03 2.91
C ALA A 418 -12.87 4.02 3.30
N GLY A 419 -12.12 3.05 2.83
CA GLY A 419 -10.69 2.95 3.12
C GLY A 419 -10.14 1.55 2.96
N ASP A 420 -8.82 1.47 2.97
CA ASP A 420 -8.07 0.23 2.83
C ASP A 420 -8.31 -0.78 3.97
N TYR A 421 -8.72 -0.31 5.14
CA TYR A 421 -9.07 -1.20 6.25
C TYR A 421 -10.37 -2.00 6.04
N LEU A 422 -11.15 -1.69 5.02
CA LEU A 422 -12.35 -2.44 4.63
C LEU A 422 -12.05 -3.55 3.63
N GLY A 423 -10.96 -3.44 2.89
CA GLY A 423 -10.54 -4.36 1.85
C GLY A 423 -9.48 -5.34 2.33
N THR A 424 -9.35 -6.46 1.60
CA THR A 424 -8.16 -7.31 1.61
C THR A 424 -7.27 -6.95 0.42
N LEU A 425 -6.05 -7.45 0.41
CA LEU A 425 -5.13 -7.33 -0.72
C LEU A 425 -5.74 -7.82 -2.03
#